data_780854ef49f5fa699ef372ad99456edb
#
_entry.id   780854ef49f5fa699ef372ad99456edb
#
_cell.length_a   1.000
_cell.length_b   1.000
_cell.length_c   1.000
_cell.angle_alpha   90.00
_cell.angle_beta   90.00
_cell.angle_gamma   90.00
#
_symmetry.space_group_name_H-M   'P 1'
#
loop_
_entity.id
_entity.type
_entity.pdbx_description
1 polymer ?
#
loop_
_entity_poly.entity_id
_entity_poly.type
_entity_poly.pdbx_seq_one_letter_code
_entity_poly.pdbx_strand_id
1 'polypeptide(L)'
;MLDAIAAGTRQVVNLGAGYDDRALRFRHSGVQFFDLDLPEIIADKARRLEALDTDITRVTLAAVNFATDDVADVLARAGHDAQQPTLFIGEHLVLFLQPGDVKRLLAGVSSHAAKGSTLALTAEVHPAGLDSALIISTVDDVMFGGAGPLHTIKARDAWLNQFKQHGWQVNNANEVTAVNHFGLPMTDQPVQIQAQFLTATTVCLG
;
A
#
# COMPACT_ATOMS: atom_id res chain seq x y z
N MET A 1 12.53 1.08 -3.81
CA MET A 1 12.50 2.55 -4.04
C MET A 1 13.82 3.03 -4.66
N LEU A 2 14.99 2.83 -4.05
CA LEU A 2 16.27 3.34 -4.59
C LEU A 2 16.53 2.88 -6.03
N ASP A 3 16.29 1.63 -6.35
CA ASP A 3 16.45 1.10 -7.70
C ASP A 3 15.53 1.78 -8.72
N ALA A 4 14.28 2.07 -8.32
CA ALA A 4 13.32 2.78 -9.17
C ALA A 4 13.79 4.25 -9.42
N ILE A 5 14.27 4.93 -8.40
CA ILE A 5 14.83 6.29 -8.53
C ILE A 5 16.07 6.27 -9.44
N ALA A 6 16.97 5.31 -9.25
CA ALA A 6 18.15 5.13 -10.09
C ALA A 6 17.78 4.82 -11.55
N ALA A 7 16.69 4.07 -11.77
CA ALA A 7 16.14 3.77 -13.09
C ALA A 7 15.38 4.95 -13.74
N GLY A 8 15.26 6.09 -13.04
CA GLY A 8 14.67 7.30 -13.60
C GLY A 8 13.29 7.68 -13.09
N THR A 9 12.70 6.94 -12.14
CA THR A 9 11.43 7.34 -11.50
C THR A 9 11.59 8.70 -10.84
N ARG A 10 10.63 9.60 -11.07
CA ARG A 10 10.62 10.98 -10.54
C ARG A 10 9.41 11.30 -9.68
N GLN A 11 8.49 10.38 -9.55
CA GLN A 11 7.33 10.49 -8.65
C GLN A 11 7.22 9.25 -7.77
N VAL A 12 7.03 9.45 -6.48
CA VAL A 12 6.77 8.40 -5.50
C VAL A 12 5.50 8.76 -4.75
N VAL A 13 4.56 7.84 -4.69
CA VAL A 13 3.31 7.97 -3.95
C VAL A 13 3.31 6.98 -2.80
N ASN A 14 3.26 7.46 -1.57
CA ASN A 14 3.08 6.65 -0.38
C ASN A 14 1.59 6.56 -0.04
N LEU A 15 1.00 5.40 -0.20
CA LEU A 15 -0.40 5.09 0.10
C LEU A 15 -0.48 4.62 1.56
N GLY A 16 -1.21 5.34 2.40
CA GLY A 16 -1.21 5.10 3.85
C GLY A 16 0.15 5.51 4.44
N ALA A 17 0.58 6.75 4.17
CA ALA A 17 1.94 7.21 4.44
C ALA A 17 2.26 7.31 5.94
N GLY A 18 1.27 7.41 6.82
CA GLY A 18 1.50 7.54 8.25
C GLY A 18 2.59 8.58 8.56
N TYR A 19 3.53 8.16 9.38
CA TYR A 19 4.72 8.96 9.72
C TYR A 19 5.98 8.50 8.98
N ASP A 20 5.83 7.88 7.81
CA ASP A 20 6.95 7.52 6.95
C ASP A 20 7.83 8.75 6.66
N ASP A 21 9.13 8.57 6.82
CA ASP A 21 10.14 9.63 6.66
C ASP A 21 10.90 9.56 5.33
N ARG A 22 10.54 8.62 4.43
CA ARG A 22 11.22 8.44 3.14
C ARG A 22 11.21 9.72 2.31
N ALA A 23 10.10 10.44 2.29
CA ALA A 23 10.00 11.73 1.60
C ALA A 23 11.04 12.74 2.11
N LEU A 24 11.33 12.76 3.41
CA LEU A 24 12.36 13.63 3.98
C LEU A 24 13.77 13.13 3.68
N ARG A 25 14.03 11.85 3.90
CA ARG A 25 15.36 11.26 3.68
C ARG A 25 15.84 11.40 2.25
N PHE A 26 14.93 11.36 1.29
CA PHE A 26 15.24 11.39 -0.15
C PHE A 26 14.82 12.69 -0.85
N ARG A 27 14.47 13.75 -0.11
CA ARG A 27 14.00 15.05 -0.66
C ARG A 27 14.94 15.70 -1.68
N HIS A 28 16.23 15.41 -1.59
CA HIS A 28 17.25 15.96 -2.51
C HIS A 28 17.48 15.12 -3.77
N SER A 29 16.78 14.01 -3.93
CA SER A 29 16.95 13.09 -5.08
C SER A 29 16.36 13.63 -6.40
N GLY A 30 15.69 14.80 -6.38
CA GLY A 30 14.95 15.33 -7.53
C GLY A 30 13.61 14.63 -7.77
N VAL A 31 13.16 13.81 -6.83
CA VAL A 31 11.88 13.09 -6.87
C VAL A 31 10.81 13.89 -6.16
N GLN A 32 9.62 13.96 -6.73
CA GLN A 32 8.41 14.46 -6.08
C GLN A 32 7.77 13.35 -5.28
N PHE A 33 7.51 13.59 -4.00
CA PHE A 33 6.82 12.66 -3.11
C PHE A 33 5.37 13.13 -2.87
N PHE A 34 4.46 12.17 -2.83
CA PHE A 34 3.07 12.37 -2.47
C PHE A 34 2.74 11.44 -1.31
N ASP A 35 2.52 11.98 -0.14
CA ASP A 35 2.15 11.21 1.05
C ASP A 35 0.63 11.32 1.24
N LEU A 36 -0.05 10.19 1.07
CA LEU A 36 -1.50 10.06 1.16
C LEU A 36 -1.88 9.32 2.43
N ASP A 37 -2.77 9.91 3.25
CA ASP A 37 -3.32 9.27 4.45
C ASP A 37 -4.60 9.98 4.90
N LEU A 38 -5.22 9.48 5.96
CA LEU A 38 -6.39 10.09 6.57
C LEU A 38 -6.15 11.56 6.94
N PRO A 39 -7.19 12.42 6.88
CA PRO A 39 -7.05 13.85 7.12
C PRO A 39 -6.36 14.20 8.44
N GLU A 40 -6.66 13.49 9.52
CA GLU A 40 -6.05 13.69 10.83
C GLU A 40 -4.57 13.33 10.87
N ILE A 41 -4.16 12.28 10.15
CA ILE A 41 -2.75 11.86 10.05
C ILE A 41 -1.97 12.89 9.23
N ILE A 42 -2.53 13.32 8.12
CA ILE A 42 -1.91 14.36 7.27
C ILE A 42 -1.76 15.68 8.02
N ALA A 43 -2.77 16.10 8.76
CA ALA A 43 -2.70 17.34 9.55
C ALA A 43 -1.64 17.26 10.67
N ASP A 44 -1.53 16.12 11.35
CA ASP A 44 -0.50 15.92 12.37
C ASP A 44 0.90 15.85 11.75
N LYS A 45 1.06 15.14 10.62
CA LYS A 45 2.32 15.05 9.87
C LYS A 45 2.78 16.44 9.40
N ALA A 46 1.86 17.25 8.84
CA ALA A 46 2.16 18.62 8.42
C ALA A 46 2.72 19.47 9.57
N ARG A 47 2.05 19.44 10.72
CA ARG A 47 2.48 20.15 11.93
C ARG A 47 3.87 19.74 12.42
N ARG A 48 4.18 18.42 12.35
CA ARG A 48 5.50 17.88 12.71
C ARG A 48 6.59 18.32 11.73
N LEU A 49 6.27 18.31 10.42
CA LEU A 49 7.21 18.75 9.39
C LEU A 49 7.52 20.24 9.51
N GLU A 50 6.53 21.07 9.80
CA GLU A 50 6.72 22.50 10.08
C GLU A 50 7.65 22.71 11.28
N ALA A 51 7.47 21.96 12.35
CA ALA A 51 8.31 22.05 13.55
C ALA A 51 9.76 21.61 13.32
N LEU A 52 10.05 20.82 12.27
CA LEU A 52 11.41 20.38 11.93
C LEU A 52 12.19 21.44 11.12
N ASP A 53 11.54 22.51 10.68
CA ASP A 53 12.14 23.58 9.85
C ASP A 53 13.02 23.02 8.70
N THR A 54 12.46 22.01 8.00
CA THR A 54 13.18 21.31 6.94
C THR A 54 12.56 21.60 5.57
N ASP A 55 13.37 21.52 4.51
CA ASP A 55 12.88 21.68 3.13
C ASP A 55 11.96 20.52 2.75
N ILE A 56 10.69 20.84 2.50
CA ILE A 56 9.65 19.91 2.04
C ILE A 56 9.05 20.31 0.68
N THR A 57 9.74 21.14 -0.10
CA THR A 57 9.24 21.63 -1.39
C THR A 57 8.89 20.52 -2.38
N ARG A 58 9.46 19.34 -2.20
CA ARG A 58 9.18 18.13 -2.98
C ARG A 58 8.34 17.11 -2.26
N VAL A 59 7.60 17.51 -1.23
CA VAL A 59 6.70 16.64 -0.48
C VAL A 59 5.30 17.25 -0.51
N THR A 60 4.38 16.56 -1.15
CA THR A 60 2.96 16.93 -1.16
C THR A 60 2.23 16.02 -0.16
N LEU A 61 1.55 16.61 0.80
CA LEU A 61 0.68 15.90 1.73
C LEU A 61 -0.75 15.98 1.22
N ALA A 62 -1.41 14.84 1.03
CA ALA A 62 -2.76 14.77 0.50
C ALA A 62 -3.66 13.92 1.40
N ALA A 63 -4.73 14.53 1.91
CA ALA A 63 -5.72 13.83 2.72
C ALA A 63 -6.57 12.92 1.84
N VAL A 64 -6.74 11.66 2.26
CA VAL A 64 -7.57 10.65 1.60
C VAL A 64 -8.14 9.68 2.62
N ASN A 65 -9.42 9.36 2.48
CA ASN A 65 -10.00 8.20 3.12
C ASN A 65 -10.19 7.10 2.06
N PHE A 66 -9.34 6.10 2.04
CA PHE A 66 -9.36 5.01 1.05
C PHE A 66 -10.66 4.19 1.06
N ALA A 67 -11.49 4.32 2.10
CA ALA A 67 -12.81 3.68 2.16
C ALA A 67 -13.89 4.47 1.41
N THR A 68 -13.72 5.78 1.17
CA THR A 68 -14.76 6.63 0.58
C THR A 68 -14.31 7.42 -0.64
N ASP A 69 -13.03 7.78 -0.70
CA ASP A 69 -12.52 8.69 -1.71
C ASP A 69 -11.97 7.93 -2.92
N ASP A 70 -12.03 8.56 -4.09
CA ASP A 70 -11.32 8.09 -5.27
C ASP A 70 -9.86 8.58 -5.22
N VAL A 71 -8.93 7.62 -5.14
CA VAL A 71 -7.50 7.93 -5.05
C VAL A 71 -6.98 8.62 -6.32
N ALA A 72 -7.54 8.33 -7.50
CA ALA A 72 -7.15 9.00 -8.74
C ALA A 72 -7.49 10.49 -8.70
N ASP A 73 -8.68 10.84 -8.22
CA ASP A 73 -9.09 12.22 -8.03
C ASP A 73 -8.23 12.96 -7.01
N VAL A 74 -7.86 12.28 -5.92
CA VAL A 74 -6.97 12.87 -4.90
C VAL A 74 -5.59 13.13 -5.48
N LEU A 75 -5.01 12.18 -6.22
CA LEU A 75 -3.71 12.33 -6.89
C LEU A 75 -3.73 13.47 -7.91
N ALA A 76 -4.79 13.57 -8.73
CA ALA A 76 -4.94 14.65 -9.70
C ALA A 76 -4.95 16.03 -9.02
N ARG A 77 -5.73 16.17 -7.94
CA ARG A 77 -5.77 17.43 -7.15
C ARG A 77 -4.45 17.75 -6.45
N ALA A 78 -3.70 16.73 -6.06
CA ALA A 78 -2.38 16.86 -5.45
C ALA A 78 -1.27 17.26 -6.45
N GLY A 79 -1.57 17.29 -7.75
CA GLY A 79 -0.62 17.64 -8.80
C GLY A 79 0.26 16.48 -9.28
N HIS A 80 -0.15 15.23 -9.02
CA HIS A 80 0.52 14.05 -9.56
C HIS A 80 0.33 14.00 -11.08
N ASP A 81 1.41 13.76 -11.80
CA ASP A 81 1.40 13.66 -13.27
C ASP A 81 1.18 12.19 -13.70
N ALA A 82 -0.04 11.87 -14.11
CA ALA A 82 -0.41 10.54 -14.59
C ALA A 82 0.26 10.12 -15.90
N GLN A 83 1.03 11.00 -16.56
CA GLN A 83 1.79 10.68 -17.77
C GLN A 83 3.22 10.24 -17.48
N GLN A 84 3.68 10.36 -16.25
CA GLN A 84 5.01 9.97 -15.83
C GLN A 84 5.01 8.66 -15.02
N PRO A 85 5.96 7.74 -15.27
CA PRO A 85 6.11 6.55 -14.46
C PRO A 85 6.28 6.88 -12.98
N THR A 86 5.49 6.24 -12.16
CA THR A 86 5.41 6.47 -10.72
C THR A 86 5.66 5.18 -9.95
N LEU A 87 6.33 5.29 -8.81
CA LEU A 87 6.38 4.23 -7.82
C LEU A 87 5.31 4.48 -6.76
N PHE A 88 4.30 3.63 -6.72
CA PHE A 88 3.30 3.59 -5.67
C PHE A 88 3.73 2.60 -4.59
N ILE A 89 3.69 3.00 -3.33
CA ILE A 89 4.08 2.18 -2.17
C ILE A 89 2.93 2.16 -1.17
N GLY A 90 2.50 0.97 -0.75
CA GLY A 90 1.51 0.81 0.31
C GLY A 90 1.96 -0.31 1.26
N GLU A 91 2.49 0.07 2.40
CA GLU A 91 2.95 -0.89 3.41
C GLU A 91 1.91 -0.99 4.52
N HIS A 92 1.46 -2.22 4.80
CA HIS A 92 0.44 -2.52 5.83
C HIS A 92 -0.87 -1.72 5.70
N LEU A 93 -1.21 -1.25 4.49
CA LEU A 93 -2.44 -0.52 4.22
C LEU A 93 -3.62 -1.45 3.97
N VAL A 94 -3.45 -2.40 3.04
CA VAL A 94 -4.58 -3.20 2.54
C VAL A 94 -5.20 -4.12 3.59
N LEU A 95 -4.46 -4.44 4.63
CA LEU A 95 -4.93 -5.21 5.78
C LEU A 95 -6.11 -4.53 6.50
N PHE A 96 -6.11 -3.19 6.54
CA PHE A 96 -7.13 -2.36 7.21
C PHE A 96 -8.28 -1.93 6.30
N LEU A 97 -8.23 -2.26 5.01
CA LEU A 97 -9.26 -1.90 4.06
C LEU A 97 -10.24 -3.06 3.84
N GLN A 98 -11.52 -2.75 3.69
CA GLN A 98 -12.50 -3.74 3.27
C GLN A 98 -12.13 -4.29 1.88
N PRO A 99 -12.47 -5.54 1.54
CA PRO A 99 -12.15 -6.12 0.23
C PRO A 99 -12.63 -5.30 -0.97
N GLY A 100 -13.77 -4.58 -0.81
CA GLY A 100 -14.28 -3.65 -1.83
C GLY A 100 -13.41 -2.41 -2.00
N ASP A 101 -12.89 -1.89 -0.91
CA ASP A 101 -12.04 -0.70 -0.88
C ASP A 101 -10.66 -0.99 -1.49
N VAL A 102 -10.12 -2.19 -1.22
CA VAL A 102 -8.88 -2.65 -1.89
C VAL A 102 -9.06 -2.71 -3.40
N LYS A 103 -10.24 -3.17 -3.90
CA LYS A 103 -10.51 -3.17 -5.34
C LYS A 103 -10.55 -1.75 -5.91
N ARG A 104 -11.22 -0.82 -5.23
CA ARG A 104 -11.27 0.59 -5.65
C ARG A 104 -9.89 1.23 -5.65
N LEU A 105 -9.10 1.00 -4.59
CA LEU A 105 -7.73 1.47 -4.51
C LEU A 105 -6.89 0.99 -5.70
N LEU A 106 -6.89 -0.31 -5.99
CA LEU A 106 -6.11 -0.88 -7.10
C LEU A 106 -6.57 -0.33 -8.46
N ALA A 107 -7.88 -0.17 -8.67
CA ALA A 107 -8.43 0.41 -9.89
C ALA A 107 -8.05 1.90 -10.03
N GLY A 108 -8.22 2.69 -8.97
CA GLY A 108 -7.89 4.12 -8.97
C GLY A 108 -6.41 4.37 -9.19
N VAL A 109 -5.53 3.61 -8.51
CA VAL A 109 -4.08 3.71 -8.73
C VAL A 109 -3.72 3.32 -10.16
N SER A 110 -4.33 2.24 -10.71
CA SER A 110 -4.07 1.80 -12.08
C SER A 110 -4.52 2.81 -13.12
N SER A 111 -5.69 3.42 -12.94
CA SER A 111 -6.22 4.44 -13.87
C SER A 111 -5.38 5.72 -13.91
N HIS A 112 -4.58 5.97 -12.86
CA HIS A 112 -3.74 7.16 -12.72
C HIS A 112 -2.23 6.85 -12.85
N ALA A 113 -1.89 5.66 -13.32
CA ALA A 113 -0.52 5.18 -13.46
C ALA A 113 -0.10 5.11 -14.94
N ALA A 114 0.94 5.86 -15.31
CA ALA A 114 1.56 5.75 -16.63
C ALA A 114 2.15 4.35 -16.86
N LYS A 115 2.36 4.00 -18.13
CA LYS A 115 3.12 2.81 -18.51
C LYS A 115 4.51 2.83 -17.86
N GLY A 116 4.91 1.72 -17.27
CA GLY A 116 6.18 1.59 -16.56
C GLY A 116 6.11 2.01 -15.09
N SER A 117 4.92 2.41 -14.61
CA SER A 117 4.71 2.58 -13.17
C SER A 117 4.81 1.25 -12.42
N THR A 118 5.24 1.34 -11.18
CA THR A 118 5.37 0.19 -10.28
C THR A 118 4.47 0.38 -9.06
N LEU A 119 3.78 -0.67 -8.66
CA LEU A 119 3.04 -0.75 -7.41
C LEU A 119 3.72 -1.76 -6.48
N ALA A 120 4.09 -1.31 -5.29
CA ALA A 120 4.69 -2.12 -4.24
C ALA A 120 3.77 -2.14 -3.02
N LEU A 121 3.17 -3.28 -2.74
CA LEU A 121 2.25 -3.44 -1.60
C LEU A 121 2.72 -4.54 -0.66
N THR A 122 2.56 -4.32 0.64
CA THR A 122 2.52 -5.41 1.61
C THR A 122 1.12 -6.00 1.62
N ALA A 123 1.03 -7.31 1.45
CA ALA A 123 -0.23 -8.05 1.48
C ALA A 123 -0.10 -9.25 2.44
N GLU A 124 -1.01 -9.37 3.35
CA GLU A 124 -1.07 -10.49 4.27
C GLU A 124 -1.72 -11.69 3.59
N VAL A 125 -1.00 -12.82 3.62
CA VAL A 125 -1.40 -14.07 2.97
C VAL A 125 -1.57 -15.19 3.98
N HIS A 126 -2.54 -16.05 3.73
CA HIS A 126 -2.73 -17.32 4.44
C HIS A 126 -2.59 -18.51 3.47
N PRO A 127 -2.33 -19.74 3.95
CA PRO A 127 -2.31 -20.94 3.12
C PRO A 127 -3.61 -21.11 2.33
N ALA A 128 -3.52 -21.67 1.12
CA ALA A 128 -4.68 -21.97 0.30
C ALA A 128 -5.62 -22.98 1.01
N GLY A 129 -6.92 -22.85 0.72
CA GLY A 129 -7.95 -23.76 1.26
C GLY A 129 -8.50 -23.37 2.64
N LEU A 130 -8.02 -22.27 3.23
CA LEU A 130 -8.54 -21.75 4.50
C LEU A 130 -9.58 -20.65 4.25
N ASP A 131 -10.50 -20.48 5.21
CA ASP A 131 -11.50 -19.41 5.20
C ASP A 131 -10.87 -18.10 5.70
N SER A 132 -10.80 -17.11 4.80
CA SER A 132 -10.27 -15.79 5.11
C SER A 132 -11.01 -15.09 6.25
N ALA A 133 -12.34 -15.25 6.37
CA ALA A 133 -13.11 -14.59 7.43
C ALA A 133 -12.76 -15.18 8.80
N LEU A 134 -12.61 -16.50 8.87
CA LEU A 134 -12.18 -17.17 10.09
C LEU A 134 -10.74 -16.77 10.47
N ILE A 135 -9.84 -16.66 9.50
CA ILE A 135 -8.47 -16.18 9.73
C ILE A 135 -8.49 -14.77 10.31
N ILE A 136 -9.20 -13.86 9.68
CA ILE A 136 -9.29 -12.45 10.11
C ILE A 136 -9.82 -12.36 11.53
N SER A 137 -10.95 -13.02 11.82
CA SER A 137 -11.52 -12.99 13.18
C SER A 137 -10.57 -13.55 14.23
N THR A 138 -9.85 -14.63 13.90
CA THR A 138 -8.89 -15.23 14.84
C THR A 138 -7.69 -14.33 15.10
N VAL A 139 -7.18 -13.64 14.07
CA VAL A 139 -6.09 -12.66 14.23
C VAL A 139 -6.56 -11.46 15.05
N ASP A 140 -7.75 -10.95 14.77
CA ASP A 140 -8.35 -9.86 15.52
C ASP A 140 -8.54 -10.23 17.00
N ASP A 141 -9.03 -11.43 17.28
CA ASP A 141 -9.18 -11.92 18.66
C ASP A 141 -7.84 -11.96 19.41
N VAL A 142 -6.81 -12.46 18.76
CA VAL A 142 -5.47 -12.62 19.37
C VAL A 142 -4.77 -11.27 19.54
N MET A 143 -4.85 -10.38 18.55
CA MET A 143 -4.09 -9.12 18.55
C MET A 143 -4.83 -7.96 19.22
N PHE A 144 -6.15 -7.93 19.13
CA PHE A 144 -6.96 -6.78 19.53
C PHE A 144 -8.06 -7.15 20.55
N GLY A 145 -8.16 -8.42 20.95
CA GLY A 145 -9.19 -8.87 21.89
C GLY A 145 -10.59 -8.96 21.28
N GLY A 146 -10.67 -9.18 19.98
CA GLY A 146 -11.93 -9.22 19.20
C GLY A 146 -12.32 -7.88 18.60
N ALA A 147 -13.12 -7.91 17.55
CA ALA A 147 -13.59 -6.71 16.82
C ALA A 147 -12.46 -5.74 16.41
N GLY A 148 -11.32 -6.27 16.00
CA GLY A 148 -10.18 -5.49 15.56
C GLY A 148 -10.38 -4.83 14.19
N PRO A 149 -9.42 -4.02 13.73
CA PRO A 149 -9.52 -3.26 12.50
C PRO A 149 -9.14 -4.04 11.24
N LEU A 150 -8.91 -5.37 11.34
CA LEU A 150 -8.43 -6.16 10.21
C LEU A 150 -9.59 -6.58 9.29
N HIS A 151 -9.42 -6.38 8.00
CA HIS A 151 -10.47 -6.64 7.01
C HIS A 151 -10.03 -7.50 5.82
N THR A 152 -8.76 -7.50 5.47
CA THR A 152 -8.31 -8.17 4.25
C THR A 152 -7.02 -8.97 4.47
N ILE A 153 -7.20 -10.27 4.62
CA ILE A 153 -6.15 -11.30 4.55
C ILE A 153 -6.64 -12.34 3.54
N LYS A 154 -5.83 -12.75 2.57
CA LYS A 154 -6.26 -13.64 1.48
C LYS A 154 -5.22 -14.70 1.17
N ALA A 155 -5.65 -15.79 0.50
CA ALA A 155 -4.72 -16.68 -0.14
C ALA A 155 -3.89 -15.94 -1.22
N ARG A 156 -2.63 -16.34 -1.41
CA ARG A 156 -1.70 -15.73 -2.36
C ARG A 156 -2.29 -15.59 -3.76
N ASP A 157 -2.90 -16.66 -4.28
CA ASP A 157 -3.48 -16.67 -5.63
C ASP A 157 -4.64 -15.67 -5.78
N ALA A 158 -5.41 -15.46 -4.71
CA ALA A 158 -6.48 -14.46 -4.72
C ALA A 158 -5.91 -13.04 -4.85
N TRP A 159 -4.78 -12.74 -4.20
CA TRP A 159 -4.06 -11.48 -4.40
C TRP A 159 -3.54 -11.33 -5.82
N LEU A 160 -2.85 -12.34 -6.37
CA LEU A 160 -2.29 -12.29 -7.73
C LEU A 160 -3.40 -12.06 -8.77
N ASN A 161 -4.53 -12.76 -8.63
CA ASN A 161 -5.69 -12.58 -9.50
C ASN A 161 -6.29 -11.16 -9.38
N GLN A 162 -6.37 -10.61 -8.17
CA GLN A 162 -6.87 -9.26 -7.95
C GLN A 162 -5.97 -8.19 -8.59
N PHE A 163 -4.66 -8.30 -8.47
CA PHE A 163 -3.72 -7.41 -9.17
C PHE A 163 -3.92 -7.46 -10.67
N LYS A 164 -3.96 -8.68 -11.24
CA LYS A 164 -4.16 -8.88 -12.68
C LYS A 164 -5.48 -8.28 -13.19
N GLN A 165 -6.57 -8.45 -12.44
CA GLN A 165 -7.90 -7.89 -12.80
C GLN A 165 -7.90 -6.36 -12.87
N HIS A 166 -6.97 -5.69 -12.18
CA HIS A 166 -6.84 -4.23 -12.16
C HIS A 166 -5.64 -3.72 -12.97
N GLY A 167 -5.15 -4.50 -13.95
CA GLY A 167 -4.12 -4.05 -14.88
C GLY A 167 -2.70 -4.08 -14.32
N TRP A 168 -2.46 -4.84 -13.23
CA TRP A 168 -1.14 -5.01 -12.64
C TRP A 168 -0.58 -6.41 -12.88
N GLN A 169 0.62 -6.49 -13.42
CA GLN A 169 1.36 -7.75 -13.54
C GLN A 169 2.35 -7.85 -12.38
N VAL A 170 2.14 -8.83 -11.51
CA VAL A 170 3.06 -9.10 -10.40
C VAL A 170 4.35 -9.71 -10.96
N ASN A 171 5.46 -9.01 -10.77
CA ASN A 171 6.79 -9.44 -11.24
C ASN A 171 7.58 -10.16 -10.16
N ASN A 172 7.31 -9.81 -8.90
CA ASN A 172 8.00 -10.37 -7.76
C ASN A 172 7.07 -10.46 -6.56
N ALA A 173 7.09 -11.59 -5.87
CA ALA A 173 6.36 -11.81 -4.63
C ALA A 173 7.35 -12.42 -3.64
N ASN A 174 8.11 -11.57 -2.96
CA ASN A 174 9.04 -11.99 -1.94
C ASN A 174 8.31 -12.14 -0.61
N GLU A 175 8.54 -13.25 0.07
CA GLU A 175 8.21 -13.35 1.48
C GLU A 175 9.02 -12.28 2.22
N VAL A 176 8.33 -11.45 2.99
CA VAL A 176 9.01 -10.60 3.95
C VAL A 176 9.45 -11.54 5.08
N THR A 177 10.70 -11.94 5.04
CA THR A 177 11.32 -12.81 6.05
C THR A 177 11.41 -12.16 7.43
N ALA A 178 10.96 -10.94 7.57
CA ALA A 178 10.95 -10.20 8.80
C ALA A 178 9.56 -10.22 9.43
N VAL A 179 9.40 -11.04 10.44
CA VAL A 179 8.79 -10.66 11.70
C VAL A 179 7.44 -11.23 12.08
N ASN A 180 6.47 -11.54 11.27
CA ASN A 180 5.18 -11.95 11.87
C ASN A 180 4.69 -13.32 11.39
N HIS A 181 5.34 -14.37 11.85
CA HIS A 181 4.70 -15.67 11.95
C HIS A 181 3.76 -15.66 13.16
N PHE A 182 2.52 -15.25 12.97
CA PHE A 182 1.49 -15.48 13.98
C PHE A 182 1.11 -16.95 13.90
N GLY A 183 1.55 -17.74 14.86
CA GLY A 183 1.04 -19.09 15.07
C GLY A 183 -0.39 -18.98 15.61
N LEU A 184 -1.39 -19.14 14.76
CA LEU A 184 -2.78 -19.15 15.18
C LEU A 184 -3.19 -20.56 15.57
N PRO A 185 -3.81 -20.78 16.75
CA PRO A 185 -4.28 -22.08 17.19
C PRO A 185 -5.61 -22.45 16.50
N MET A 186 -5.60 -22.58 15.17
CA MET A 186 -6.82 -22.91 14.41
C MET A 186 -7.03 -24.40 14.16
N THR A 187 -5.99 -25.21 14.36
CA THR A 187 -5.99 -26.66 14.18
C THR A 187 -4.93 -27.25 15.10
N ASP A 188 -4.76 -28.57 15.10
CA ASP A 188 -3.65 -29.24 15.82
C ASP A 188 -2.26 -28.77 15.32
N GLN A 189 -2.21 -28.00 14.22
CA GLN A 189 -1.02 -27.33 13.73
C GLN A 189 -1.26 -25.83 13.59
N PRO A 190 -0.29 -24.97 13.99
CA PRO A 190 -0.44 -23.54 13.89
C PRO A 190 -0.53 -23.10 12.43
N VAL A 191 -1.56 -22.30 12.09
CA VAL A 191 -1.66 -21.63 10.79
C VAL A 191 -0.75 -20.41 10.79
N GLN A 192 0.12 -20.33 9.80
CA GLN A 192 1.02 -19.18 9.64
C GLN A 192 0.40 -18.16 8.67
N ILE A 193 0.32 -16.92 9.11
CA ILE A 193 0.03 -15.77 8.25
C ILE A 193 1.35 -15.10 7.93
N GLN A 194 1.57 -14.82 6.67
CA GLN A 194 2.80 -14.21 6.17
C GLN A 194 2.47 -12.85 5.56
N ALA A 195 3.24 -11.83 5.89
CA ALA A 195 3.27 -10.60 5.11
C ALA A 195 4.14 -10.84 3.86
N GLN A 196 3.57 -10.60 2.67
CA GLN A 196 4.29 -10.68 1.40
C GLN A 196 4.42 -9.30 0.79
N PHE A 197 5.61 -8.98 0.33
CA PHE A 197 5.87 -7.77 -0.43
C PHE A 197 5.66 -8.07 -1.92
N LEU A 198 4.58 -7.55 -2.48
CA LEU A 198 4.20 -7.73 -3.86
C LEU A 198 4.63 -6.51 -4.67
N THR A 199 5.43 -6.73 -5.72
CA THR A 199 5.74 -5.68 -6.70
C THR A 199 5.12 -6.02 -8.04
N ALA A 200 4.43 -5.04 -8.62
CA ALA A 200 3.74 -5.18 -9.90
C ALA A 200 3.98 -3.97 -10.79
N THR A 201 3.99 -4.20 -12.10
CA THR A 201 4.06 -3.13 -13.10
C THR A 201 2.75 -3.02 -13.86
N THR A 202 2.47 -1.82 -14.39
CA THR A 202 1.31 -1.60 -15.26
C THR A 202 1.41 -2.42 -16.52
N VAL A 203 0.31 -3.07 -16.89
CA VAL A 203 0.16 -3.76 -18.20
C VAL A 203 -0.70 -2.87 -19.08
N CYS A 204 -0.27 -2.62 -20.33
CA CYS A 204 -1.19 -2.05 -21.30
C CYS A 204 -2.31 -3.06 -21.52
N LEU A 205 -3.51 -2.77 -21.03
CA LEU A 205 -4.71 -3.41 -21.52
C LEU A 205 -4.93 -2.86 -22.94
N GLY A 206 -4.52 -3.66 -23.95
CA GLY A 206 -4.73 -3.36 -25.36
C GLY A 206 -6.21 -3.37 -25.73
#